data_604166c5af63b6ca2f06c83598921d55
#
_entry.id   604166c5af63b6ca2f06c83598921d55
#
_cell.length_a   1.000
_cell.length_b   1.000
_cell.length_c   1.000
_cell.angle_alpha   90.00
_cell.angle_beta   90.00
_cell.angle_gamma   90.00
#
_symmetry.space_group_name_H-M   'P 1'
#
loop_
_entity.id
_entity.type
_entity.pdbx_description
1 polymer ?
#
loop_
_entity_poly.entity_id
_entity_poly.type
_entity_poly.pdbx_seq_one_letter_code
_entity_poly.pdbx_strand_id
1 'polypeptide(L)'
;MSEFGGRHVLVTGASTGIGLATAGLLASRGAHVFLIARNAAKLAKAADSIERAGGAAAHGAADVSDRKALLAVIGKAEDRFGAVEGLFANAGTGGKFAPLGGYDEETFEAVIRTNLTSVFWAIKRVLPGMIGRKHGSIVVTGSLASERGMPNNAAYVASKHGVLGLARAAAVEAAPHNVRVNCVLPGLIETPMLMQLDPHANPELIRARLGKGVPMGRIGTAEELAELACFLLSDRASHITAQSIAVDGGMLGTHTPR
;
A
#
# COMPACT_ATOMS: atom_id res chain seq x y z
N MET A 1 3.10 -23.40 13.74
CA MET A 1 1.90 -22.95 12.95
C MET A 1 2.29 -21.70 12.20
N SER A 2 1.88 -21.54 10.94
CA SER A 2 2.17 -20.32 10.17
C SER A 2 1.40 -19.13 10.72
N GLU A 3 1.96 -17.92 10.64
CA GLU A 3 1.39 -16.70 11.21
C GLU A 3 0.01 -16.36 10.60
N PHE A 4 -0.17 -16.64 9.31
CA PHE A 4 -1.41 -16.34 8.59
C PHE A 4 -2.32 -17.55 8.34
N GLY A 5 -1.85 -18.80 8.56
CA GLY A 5 -2.70 -19.99 8.55
C GLY A 5 -3.59 -20.18 7.31
N GLY A 6 -3.14 -19.78 6.13
CA GLY A 6 -3.91 -19.84 4.87
C GLY A 6 -4.90 -18.69 4.66
N ARG A 7 -4.86 -17.63 5.47
CA ARG A 7 -5.73 -16.44 5.28
C ARG A 7 -5.56 -15.82 3.91
N HIS A 8 -6.67 -15.45 3.31
CA HIS A 8 -6.69 -14.76 2.03
C HIS A 8 -6.40 -13.27 2.20
N VAL A 9 -5.28 -12.81 1.64
CA VAL A 9 -4.86 -11.40 1.63
C VAL A 9 -4.78 -10.85 0.22
N LEU A 10 -5.51 -9.76 -0.04
CA LEU A 10 -5.39 -8.98 -1.28
C LEU A 10 -4.28 -7.94 -1.16
N VAL A 11 -3.45 -7.83 -2.19
CA VAL A 11 -2.41 -6.79 -2.28
C VAL A 11 -2.56 -6.03 -3.59
N THR A 12 -2.86 -4.72 -3.53
CA THR A 12 -2.88 -3.87 -4.72
C THR A 12 -1.53 -3.19 -4.94
N GLY A 13 -1.16 -2.93 -6.21
CA GLY A 13 0.18 -2.45 -6.54
C GLY A 13 1.27 -3.50 -6.30
N ALA A 14 0.92 -4.78 -6.42
CA ALA A 14 1.75 -5.92 -6.02
C ALA A 14 2.80 -6.35 -7.05
N SER A 15 2.95 -5.64 -8.17
CA SER A 15 3.91 -6.05 -9.22
C SER A 15 5.35 -5.59 -9.00
N THR A 16 5.59 -4.67 -8.05
CA THR A 16 6.92 -4.09 -7.74
C THR A 16 6.94 -3.45 -6.35
N GLY A 17 8.14 -3.14 -5.87
CA GLY A 17 8.37 -2.33 -4.67
C GLY A 17 7.66 -2.87 -3.43
N ILE A 18 7.08 -1.98 -2.63
CA ILE A 18 6.45 -2.30 -1.34
C ILE A 18 5.39 -3.40 -1.47
N GLY A 19 4.51 -3.31 -2.48
CA GLY A 19 3.44 -4.30 -2.67
C GLY A 19 3.98 -5.70 -2.96
N LEU A 20 5.02 -5.81 -3.78
CA LEU A 20 5.66 -7.09 -4.09
C LEU A 20 6.38 -7.67 -2.86
N ALA A 21 7.17 -6.85 -2.15
CA ALA A 21 7.85 -7.28 -0.94
C ALA A 21 6.86 -7.76 0.13
N THR A 22 5.76 -7.01 0.34
CA THR A 22 4.71 -7.40 1.26
C THR A 22 4.02 -8.70 0.85
N ALA A 23 3.70 -8.87 -0.44
CA ALA A 23 3.08 -10.09 -0.94
C ALA A 23 3.98 -11.33 -0.72
N GLY A 24 5.27 -11.21 -1.03
CA GLY A 24 6.25 -12.27 -0.78
C GLY A 24 6.37 -12.64 0.70
N LEU A 25 6.44 -11.64 1.56
CA LEU A 25 6.54 -11.84 3.01
C LEU A 25 5.28 -12.45 3.62
N LEU A 26 4.09 -12.01 3.20
CA LEU A 26 2.81 -12.60 3.60
C LEU A 26 2.74 -14.08 3.22
N ALA A 27 3.09 -14.41 1.98
CA ALA A 27 3.05 -15.78 1.47
C ALA A 27 4.06 -16.68 2.21
N SER A 28 5.28 -16.19 2.50
CA SER A 28 6.28 -16.94 3.28
C SER A 28 5.83 -17.22 4.73
N ARG A 29 4.90 -16.40 5.23
CA ARG A 29 4.26 -16.56 6.56
C ARG A 29 2.94 -17.33 6.51
N GLY A 30 2.63 -17.93 5.35
CA GLY A 30 1.50 -18.84 5.15
C GLY A 30 0.18 -18.18 4.74
N ALA A 31 0.18 -16.95 4.25
CA ALA A 31 -1.00 -16.36 3.64
C ALA A 31 -1.22 -16.90 2.22
N HIS A 32 -2.47 -16.99 1.79
CA HIS A 32 -2.85 -17.07 0.38
C HIS A 32 -2.94 -15.66 -0.17
N VAL A 33 -2.03 -15.27 -1.06
CA VAL A 33 -1.91 -13.88 -1.52
C VAL A 33 -2.45 -13.72 -2.93
N PHE A 34 -3.39 -12.77 -3.12
CA PHE A 34 -3.84 -12.39 -4.44
C PHE A 34 -3.26 -11.03 -4.86
N LEU A 35 -2.49 -11.03 -5.94
CA LEU A 35 -1.75 -9.88 -6.42
C LEU A 35 -2.55 -9.11 -7.48
N ILE A 36 -2.73 -7.81 -7.28
CA ILE A 36 -3.46 -6.92 -8.21
C ILE A 36 -2.54 -5.78 -8.67
N ALA A 37 -2.36 -5.62 -9.97
CA ALA A 37 -1.71 -4.48 -10.61
C ALA A 37 -2.06 -4.41 -12.11
N ARG A 38 -1.59 -3.38 -12.82
CA ARG A 38 -1.91 -3.18 -14.24
C ARG A 38 -1.15 -4.12 -15.18
N ASN A 39 0.10 -4.43 -14.86
CA ASN A 39 0.98 -5.19 -15.73
C ASN A 39 0.87 -6.70 -15.48
N ALA A 40 0.13 -7.40 -16.34
CA ALA A 40 -0.10 -8.83 -16.23
C ALA A 40 1.20 -9.66 -16.25
N ALA A 41 2.16 -9.32 -17.10
CA ALA A 41 3.42 -10.06 -17.21
C ALA A 41 4.29 -9.93 -15.94
N LYS A 42 4.34 -8.74 -15.34
CA LYS A 42 5.03 -8.55 -14.06
C LYS A 42 4.32 -9.27 -12.90
N LEU A 43 2.98 -9.28 -12.91
CA LEU A 43 2.20 -10.02 -11.91
C LEU A 43 2.42 -11.53 -12.01
N ALA A 44 2.39 -12.09 -13.21
CA ALA A 44 2.65 -13.51 -13.41
C ALA A 44 4.04 -13.90 -12.87
N LYS A 45 5.08 -13.13 -13.23
CA LYS A 45 6.44 -13.35 -12.70
C LYS A 45 6.51 -13.26 -11.17
N ALA A 46 5.77 -12.32 -10.58
CA ALA A 46 5.72 -12.17 -9.12
C ALA A 46 5.05 -13.37 -8.45
N ALA A 47 3.89 -13.81 -8.97
CA ALA A 47 3.19 -14.98 -8.46
C ALA A 47 4.04 -16.26 -8.60
N ASP A 48 4.60 -16.50 -9.79
CA ASP A 48 5.51 -17.64 -10.04
C ASP A 48 6.73 -17.66 -9.10
N SER A 49 7.26 -16.48 -8.77
CA SER A 49 8.39 -16.38 -7.83
C SER A 49 7.97 -16.77 -6.40
N ILE A 50 6.78 -16.33 -5.97
CA ILE A 50 6.23 -16.67 -4.65
C ILE A 50 5.92 -18.17 -4.58
N GLU A 51 5.31 -18.74 -5.61
CA GLU A 51 4.96 -20.18 -5.66
C GLU A 51 6.22 -21.05 -5.66
N ARG A 52 7.26 -20.66 -6.42
CA ARG A 52 8.55 -21.38 -6.40
C ARG A 52 9.25 -21.32 -5.04
N ALA A 53 9.00 -20.29 -4.24
CA ALA A 53 9.47 -20.20 -2.86
C ALA A 53 8.59 -20.96 -1.86
N GLY A 54 7.58 -21.71 -2.33
CA GLY A 54 6.68 -22.51 -1.50
C GLY A 54 5.48 -21.75 -0.93
N GLY A 55 5.25 -20.51 -1.35
CA GLY A 55 4.08 -19.72 -0.97
C GLY A 55 2.86 -19.99 -1.85
N ALA A 56 1.68 -19.56 -1.41
CA ALA A 56 0.44 -19.63 -2.20
C ALA A 56 0.12 -18.26 -2.78
N ALA A 57 0.16 -18.13 -4.12
CA ALA A 57 -0.13 -16.89 -4.81
C ALA A 57 -1.08 -17.09 -5.99
N ALA A 58 -1.84 -16.05 -6.31
CA ALA A 58 -2.58 -15.91 -7.55
C ALA A 58 -2.60 -14.42 -7.94
N HIS A 59 -3.00 -14.10 -9.15
CA HIS A 59 -2.98 -12.72 -9.59
C HIS A 59 -4.11 -12.38 -10.56
N GLY A 60 -4.40 -11.08 -10.67
CA GLY A 60 -5.31 -10.54 -11.67
C GLY A 60 -4.90 -9.13 -12.08
N ALA A 61 -4.81 -8.91 -13.40
CA ALA A 61 -4.49 -7.59 -13.91
C ALA A 61 -5.71 -6.68 -13.88
N ALA A 62 -5.56 -5.50 -13.27
CA ALA A 62 -6.57 -4.45 -13.28
C ALA A 62 -5.90 -3.08 -13.05
N ASP A 63 -6.44 -2.04 -13.68
CA ASP A 63 -6.22 -0.66 -13.24
C ASP A 63 -7.16 -0.38 -12.09
N VAL A 64 -6.60 -0.07 -10.91
CA VAL A 64 -7.39 0.23 -9.72
C VAL A 64 -8.24 1.50 -9.86
N SER A 65 -7.88 2.39 -10.79
CA SER A 65 -8.67 3.58 -11.12
C SER A 65 -9.93 3.29 -11.95
N ASP A 66 -10.02 2.10 -12.52
CA ASP A 66 -11.26 1.57 -13.13
C ASP A 66 -12.02 0.75 -12.08
N ARG A 67 -13.12 1.31 -11.58
CA ARG A 67 -13.96 0.67 -10.57
C ARG A 67 -14.46 -0.70 -11.02
N LYS A 68 -14.90 -0.85 -12.28
CA LYS A 68 -15.45 -2.10 -12.80
C LYS A 68 -14.38 -3.18 -12.85
N ALA A 69 -13.20 -2.85 -13.37
CA ALA A 69 -12.07 -3.77 -13.43
C ALA A 69 -11.60 -4.17 -12.02
N LEU A 70 -11.47 -3.22 -11.09
CA LEU A 70 -11.08 -3.50 -9.70
C LEU A 70 -12.07 -4.45 -9.00
N LEU A 71 -13.37 -4.18 -9.09
CA LEU A 71 -14.37 -5.04 -8.44
C LEU A 71 -14.45 -6.43 -9.07
N ALA A 72 -14.29 -6.53 -10.39
CA ALA A 72 -14.25 -7.82 -11.07
C ALA A 72 -13.03 -8.66 -10.66
N VAL A 73 -11.85 -8.05 -10.51
CA VAL A 73 -10.65 -8.77 -10.10
C VAL A 73 -10.69 -9.17 -8.63
N ILE A 74 -11.31 -8.38 -7.76
CA ILE A 74 -11.56 -8.78 -6.36
C ILE A 74 -12.50 -10.00 -6.32
N GLY A 75 -13.55 -10.04 -7.15
CA GLY A 75 -14.41 -11.23 -7.27
C GLY A 75 -13.62 -12.49 -7.67
N LYS A 76 -12.74 -12.38 -8.67
CA LYS A 76 -11.86 -13.51 -9.05
C LYS A 76 -10.94 -13.98 -7.90
N ALA A 77 -10.49 -13.04 -7.07
CA ALA A 77 -9.68 -13.38 -5.91
C ALA A 77 -10.50 -14.18 -4.87
N GLU A 78 -11.74 -13.77 -4.64
CA GLU A 78 -12.68 -14.49 -3.75
C GLU A 78 -13.05 -15.88 -4.31
N ASP A 79 -13.24 -16.01 -5.62
CA ASP A 79 -13.48 -17.30 -6.27
C ASP A 79 -12.25 -18.25 -6.11
N ARG A 80 -11.05 -17.69 -6.06
CA ARG A 80 -9.79 -18.47 -5.97
C ARG A 80 -9.45 -18.91 -4.55
N PHE A 81 -9.58 -18.02 -3.57
CA PHE A 81 -9.08 -18.22 -2.20
C PHE A 81 -10.17 -18.04 -1.12
N GLY A 82 -11.42 -17.85 -1.52
CA GLY A 82 -12.49 -17.59 -0.58
C GLY A 82 -12.53 -16.14 -0.10
N ALA A 83 -13.22 -15.91 0.98
CA ALA A 83 -13.46 -14.57 1.51
C ALA A 83 -12.16 -13.84 1.89
N VAL A 84 -12.09 -12.55 1.53
CA VAL A 84 -10.92 -11.71 1.86
C VAL A 84 -10.86 -11.44 3.36
N GLU A 85 -9.76 -11.79 4.00
CA GLU A 85 -9.51 -11.57 5.43
C GLU A 85 -8.49 -10.46 5.69
N GLY A 86 -7.63 -10.20 4.69
CA GLY A 86 -6.67 -9.09 4.71
C GLY A 86 -6.71 -8.27 3.43
N LEU A 87 -6.55 -6.95 3.54
CA LEU A 87 -6.37 -6.05 2.40
C LEU A 87 -5.16 -5.15 2.62
N PHE A 88 -4.17 -5.22 1.75
CA PHE A 88 -3.13 -4.20 1.64
C PHE A 88 -3.42 -3.30 0.43
N ALA A 89 -4.06 -2.17 0.67
CA ALA A 89 -4.39 -1.16 -0.34
C ALA A 89 -3.17 -0.26 -0.57
N ASN A 90 -2.25 -0.72 -1.45
CA ASN A 90 -0.95 -0.09 -1.65
C ASN A 90 -0.79 0.58 -3.03
N ALA A 91 -1.61 0.25 -4.02
CA ALA A 91 -1.51 0.87 -5.33
C ALA A 91 -1.59 2.41 -5.25
N GLY A 92 -0.70 3.08 -5.97
CA GLY A 92 -0.67 4.53 -6.00
C GLY A 92 0.23 5.09 -7.10
N THR A 93 0.15 6.40 -7.30
CA THR A 93 0.98 7.18 -8.22
C THR A 93 1.42 8.48 -7.56
N GLY A 94 2.62 8.97 -7.91
CA GLY A 94 3.16 10.25 -7.44
C GLY A 94 2.55 11.47 -8.12
N GLY A 95 1.87 11.30 -9.25
CA GLY A 95 1.43 12.41 -10.10
C GLY A 95 2.58 13.14 -10.78
N LYS A 96 2.32 14.37 -11.17
CA LYS A 96 3.32 15.31 -11.74
C LYS A 96 3.75 16.34 -10.67
N PHE A 97 4.96 16.85 -10.79
CA PHE A 97 5.43 17.95 -9.97
C PHE A 97 5.21 19.28 -10.72
N ALA A 98 4.34 20.14 -10.21
CA ALA A 98 4.07 21.47 -10.75
C ALA A 98 3.56 22.41 -9.64
N PRO A 99 3.82 23.73 -9.71
CA PRO A 99 3.24 24.71 -8.81
C PRO A 99 1.70 24.64 -8.81
N LEU A 100 1.09 24.87 -7.65
CA LEU A 100 -0.36 24.74 -7.47
C LEU A 100 -1.17 25.56 -8.48
N GLY A 101 -0.77 26.82 -8.75
CA GLY A 101 -1.48 27.69 -9.69
C GLY A 101 -1.42 27.26 -11.16
N GLY A 102 -0.53 26.32 -11.50
CA GLY A 102 -0.41 25.73 -12.85
C GLY A 102 -0.58 24.22 -12.85
N TYR A 103 -1.12 23.64 -11.77
CA TYR A 103 -1.30 22.19 -11.69
C TYR A 103 -2.43 21.72 -12.60
N ASP A 104 -2.14 20.74 -13.44
CA ASP A 104 -3.08 20.18 -14.41
C ASP A 104 -4.26 19.45 -13.73
N GLU A 105 -5.49 19.86 -14.05
CA GLU A 105 -6.70 19.35 -13.42
C GLU A 105 -6.91 17.85 -13.70
N GLU A 106 -6.66 17.40 -14.93
CA GLU A 106 -6.80 15.99 -15.30
C GLU A 106 -5.82 15.12 -14.51
N THR A 107 -4.58 15.59 -14.34
CA THR A 107 -3.57 14.92 -13.51
C THR A 107 -4.02 14.90 -12.05
N PHE A 108 -4.59 16.00 -11.54
CA PHE A 108 -5.12 16.05 -10.17
C PHE A 108 -6.18 14.99 -9.95
N GLU A 109 -7.19 14.93 -10.81
CA GLU A 109 -8.27 13.94 -10.72
C GLU A 109 -7.77 12.51 -10.85
N ALA A 110 -6.84 12.24 -11.78
CA ALA A 110 -6.25 10.92 -11.96
C ALA A 110 -5.50 10.44 -10.71
N VAL A 111 -4.77 11.33 -10.03
CA VAL A 111 -4.08 11.02 -8.76
C VAL A 111 -5.10 10.73 -7.65
N ILE A 112 -6.12 11.57 -7.49
CA ILE A 112 -7.19 11.34 -6.50
C ILE A 112 -7.89 10.01 -6.78
N ARG A 113 -8.24 9.74 -8.03
CA ARG A 113 -8.90 8.50 -8.43
C ARG A 113 -8.05 7.28 -8.11
N THR A 114 -6.75 7.33 -8.40
CA THR A 114 -5.85 6.19 -8.15
C THR A 114 -5.53 6.02 -6.67
N ASN A 115 -5.18 7.11 -5.95
CA ASN A 115 -4.64 7.00 -4.59
C ASN A 115 -5.70 6.98 -3.48
N LEU A 116 -6.88 7.55 -3.74
CA LEU A 116 -7.94 7.69 -2.74
C LEU A 116 -9.20 6.94 -3.14
N THR A 117 -9.77 7.25 -4.32
CA THR A 117 -11.06 6.68 -4.71
C THR A 117 -10.99 5.17 -4.90
N SER A 118 -9.89 4.65 -5.45
CA SER A 118 -9.68 3.20 -5.60
C SER A 118 -9.61 2.48 -4.25
N VAL A 119 -8.96 3.09 -3.25
CA VAL A 119 -8.88 2.57 -1.88
C VAL A 119 -10.27 2.51 -1.25
N PHE A 120 -11.07 3.57 -1.43
CA PHE A 120 -12.46 3.59 -1.00
C PHE A 120 -13.26 2.42 -1.62
N TRP A 121 -13.14 2.18 -2.92
CA TRP A 121 -13.85 1.08 -3.57
C TRP A 121 -13.41 -0.29 -3.05
N ALA A 122 -12.12 -0.49 -2.85
CA ALA A 122 -11.58 -1.74 -2.32
C ALA A 122 -12.08 -2.00 -0.90
N ILE A 123 -11.97 -1.00 0.01
CA ILE A 123 -12.48 -1.10 1.38
C ILE A 123 -13.99 -1.38 1.37
N LYS A 124 -14.78 -0.58 0.64
CA LYS A 124 -16.22 -0.76 0.51
C LYS A 124 -16.61 -2.16 0.04
N ARG A 125 -15.80 -2.81 -0.80
CA ARG A 125 -16.06 -4.17 -1.33
C ARG A 125 -15.81 -5.24 -0.28
N VAL A 126 -14.71 -5.16 0.49
CA VAL A 126 -14.30 -6.23 1.39
C VAL A 126 -14.83 -6.09 2.83
N LEU A 127 -15.04 -4.85 3.28
CA LEU A 127 -15.40 -4.54 4.66
C LEU A 127 -16.68 -5.20 5.15
N PRO A 128 -17.80 -5.25 4.39
CA PRO A 128 -19.03 -5.91 4.85
C PRO A 128 -18.82 -7.40 5.17
N GLY A 129 -18.05 -8.10 4.36
CA GLY A 129 -17.72 -9.51 4.60
C GLY A 129 -16.84 -9.70 5.85
N MET A 130 -15.88 -8.81 6.10
CA MET A 130 -15.07 -8.81 7.32
C MET A 130 -15.91 -8.55 8.57
N ILE A 131 -16.81 -7.55 8.52
CA ILE A 131 -17.75 -7.22 9.61
C ILE A 131 -18.65 -8.42 9.93
N GLY A 132 -19.23 -9.05 8.90
CA GLY A 132 -20.10 -10.20 9.08
C GLY A 132 -19.42 -11.39 9.76
N ARG A 133 -18.12 -11.59 9.50
CA ARG A 133 -17.30 -12.64 10.14
C ARG A 133 -16.69 -12.20 11.48
N LYS A 134 -16.79 -10.92 11.83
CA LYS A 134 -16.13 -10.31 12.99
C LYS A 134 -14.62 -10.55 12.99
N HIS A 135 -14.02 -10.56 11.81
CA HIS A 135 -12.60 -10.81 11.61
C HIS A 135 -12.11 -10.18 10.30
N GLY A 136 -11.02 -9.43 10.36
CA GLY A 136 -10.36 -8.86 9.19
C GLY A 136 -9.36 -7.76 9.55
N SER A 137 -8.42 -7.54 8.66
CA SER A 137 -7.46 -6.43 8.80
C SER A 137 -7.21 -5.74 7.48
N ILE A 138 -7.26 -4.42 7.49
CA ILE A 138 -6.99 -3.56 6.32
C ILE A 138 -5.80 -2.67 6.66
N VAL A 139 -4.83 -2.62 5.77
CA VAL A 139 -3.72 -1.68 5.82
C VAL A 139 -3.73 -0.85 4.54
N VAL A 140 -3.68 0.47 4.67
CA VAL A 140 -3.59 1.38 3.52
C VAL A 140 -2.23 2.06 3.48
N THR A 141 -1.73 2.32 2.29
CA THR A 141 -0.46 3.03 2.10
C THR A 141 -0.69 4.53 1.99
N GLY A 142 -0.44 5.24 3.08
CA GLY A 142 -0.32 6.69 3.11
C GLY A 142 1.02 7.17 2.56
N SER A 143 1.58 8.16 3.23
CA SER A 143 2.91 8.76 2.97
C SER A 143 3.23 9.71 4.12
N LEU A 144 4.47 10.19 4.24
CA LEU A 144 4.76 11.40 5.01
C LEU A 144 3.88 12.59 4.56
N ALA A 145 3.52 12.61 3.28
CA ALA A 145 2.57 13.57 2.71
C ALA A 145 1.13 13.42 3.21
N SER A 146 0.83 12.44 4.06
CA SER A 146 -0.46 12.34 4.77
C SER A 146 -0.55 13.27 5.99
N GLU A 147 0.60 13.76 6.46
CA GLU A 147 0.72 14.59 7.69
C GLU A 147 1.53 15.86 7.45
N ARG A 148 2.13 16.02 6.27
CA ARG A 148 2.93 17.18 5.87
C ARG A 148 2.57 17.70 4.48
N GLY A 149 2.78 19.00 4.27
CA GLY A 149 2.78 19.59 2.93
C GLY A 149 4.02 19.17 2.14
N MET A 150 3.87 19.09 0.82
CA MET A 150 4.96 18.89 -0.12
C MET A 150 4.78 19.89 -1.27
N PRO A 151 5.73 20.80 -1.49
CA PRO A 151 5.62 21.77 -2.58
C PRO A 151 5.54 21.08 -3.94
N ASN A 152 4.84 21.71 -4.87
CA ASN A 152 4.69 21.25 -6.25
C ASN A 152 4.01 19.87 -6.43
N ASN A 153 3.32 19.35 -5.42
CA ASN A 153 2.64 18.05 -5.53
C ASN A 153 1.29 18.03 -4.80
N ALA A 154 0.45 19.00 -5.13
CA ALA A 154 -0.85 19.21 -4.46
C ALA A 154 -1.77 17.99 -4.55
N ALA A 155 -1.87 17.34 -5.71
CA ALA A 155 -2.72 16.16 -5.89
C ALA A 155 -2.30 14.98 -5.00
N TYR A 156 -1.00 14.71 -4.94
CA TYR A 156 -0.47 13.63 -4.10
C TYR A 156 -0.73 13.91 -2.62
N VAL A 157 -0.39 15.12 -2.15
CA VAL A 157 -0.63 15.54 -0.76
C VAL A 157 -2.11 15.43 -0.41
N ALA A 158 -3.01 15.98 -1.24
CA ALA A 158 -4.46 15.87 -1.02
C ALA A 158 -4.93 14.41 -0.97
N SER A 159 -4.46 13.57 -1.91
CA SER A 159 -4.82 12.16 -1.94
C SER A 159 -4.34 11.39 -0.69
N LYS A 160 -3.14 11.70 -0.19
CA LYS A 160 -2.54 11.00 0.96
C LYS A 160 -3.12 11.46 2.31
N HIS A 161 -3.50 12.73 2.45
CA HIS A 161 -4.34 13.19 3.57
C HIS A 161 -5.72 12.54 3.53
N GLY A 162 -6.34 12.50 2.34
CA GLY A 162 -7.66 11.88 2.16
C GLY A 162 -7.68 10.40 2.50
N VAL A 163 -6.66 9.62 2.09
CA VAL A 163 -6.61 8.18 2.37
C VAL A 163 -6.39 7.89 3.86
N LEU A 164 -5.64 8.75 4.58
CA LEU A 164 -5.50 8.64 6.03
C LEU A 164 -6.84 8.91 6.73
N GLY A 165 -7.57 9.96 6.31
CA GLY A 165 -8.91 10.25 6.82
C GLY A 165 -9.89 9.10 6.56
N LEU A 166 -9.89 8.53 5.35
CA LEU A 166 -10.70 7.38 4.97
C LEU A 166 -10.38 6.14 5.83
N ALA A 167 -9.09 5.86 6.07
CA ALA A 167 -8.67 4.74 6.92
C ALA A 167 -9.17 4.89 8.35
N ARG A 168 -9.08 6.08 8.93
CA ARG A 168 -9.58 6.38 10.29
C ARG A 168 -11.10 6.24 10.39
N ALA A 169 -11.85 6.73 9.40
CA ALA A 169 -13.30 6.56 9.35
C ALA A 169 -13.69 5.08 9.31
N ALA A 170 -13.12 4.32 8.37
CA ALA A 170 -13.37 2.89 8.25
C ALA A 170 -12.96 2.12 9.53
N ALA A 171 -11.87 2.53 10.19
CA ALA A 171 -11.41 1.91 11.43
C ALA A 171 -12.41 2.04 12.57
N VAL A 172 -12.96 3.25 12.77
CA VAL A 172 -13.93 3.51 13.85
C VAL A 172 -15.24 2.77 13.60
N GLU A 173 -15.71 2.74 12.36
CA GLU A 173 -16.90 1.97 11.97
C GLU A 173 -16.72 0.46 12.15
N ALA A 174 -15.54 -0.07 11.86
CA ALA A 174 -15.25 -1.51 11.85
C ALA A 174 -14.84 -2.06 13.23
N ALA A 175 -14.30 -1.24 14.11
CA ALA A 175 -13.74 -1.65 15.41
C ALA A 175 -14.75 -2.44 16.30
N PRO A 176 -16.05 -2.07 16.41
CA PRO A 176 -17.02 -2.85 17.17
C PRO A 176 -17.20 -4.29 16.66
N HIS A 177 -16.77 -4.55 15.43
CA HIS A 177 -16.88 -5.85 14.77
C HIS A 177 -15.55 -6.60 14.73
N ASN A 178 -14.56 -6.22 15.55
CA ASN A 178 -13.23 -6.84 15.58
C ASN A 178 -12.52 -6.82 14.21
N VAL A 179 -12.76 -5.77 13.42
CA VAL A 179 -12.05 -5.52 12.15
C VAL A 179 -11.17 -4.29 12.34
N ARG A 180 -9.91 -4.40 11.94
CA ARG A 180 -8.90 -3.35 12.14
C ARG A 180 -8.55 -2.67 10.82
N VAL A 181 -8.38 -1.36 10.87
CA VAL A 181 -7.89 -0.58 9.71
C VAL A 181 -6.78 0.34 10.17
N ASN A 182 -5.62 0.25 9.54
CA ASN A 182 -4.46 1.07 9.85
C ASN A 182 -3.83 1.66 8.59
N CYS A 183 -3.01 2.68 8.75
CA CYS A 183 -2.29 3.34 7.67
C CYS A 183 -0.77 3.24 7.91
N VAL A 184 -0.01 2.79 6.93
CA VAL A 184 1.45 2.89 6.95
C VAL A 184 1.89 4.14 6.21
N LEU A 185 2.87 4.87 6.75
CA LEU A 185 3.38 6.11 6.17
C LEU A 185 4.83 5.90 5.73
N PRO A 186 5.06 5.51 4.45
CA PRO A 186 6.40 5.40 3.91
C PRO A 186 7.11 6.76 3.90
N GLY A 187 8.38 6.77 4.31
CA GLY A 187 9.34 7.82 4.00
C GLY A 187 9.95 7.63 2.60
N LEU A 188 11.23 7.91 2.49
CA LEU A 188 12.00 7.62 1.27
C LEU A 188 12.33 6.12 1.26
N ILE A 189 11.50 5.33 0.58
CA ILE A 189 11.65 3.88 0.44
C ILE A 189 12.13 3.57 -0.98
N GLU A 190 13.16 2.72 -1.09
CA GLU A 190 13.69 2.30 -2.39
C GLU A 190 12.65 1.49 -3.16
N THR A 191 12.08 2.12 -4.15
CA THR A 191 11.05 1.57 -5.04
C THR A 191 11.23 2.10 -6.45
N PRO A 192 10.69 1.44 -7.47
CA PRO A 192 10.72 2.00 -8.83
C PRO A 192 10.11 3.41 -8.91
N MET A 193 9.10 3.72 -8.09
CA MET A 193 8.49 5.06 -8.03
C MET A 193 9.50 6.11 -7.56
N LEU A 194 10.29 5.82 -6.52
CA LEU A 194 11.30 6.75 -6.01
C LEU A 194 12.47 6.89 -6.98
N MET A 195 12.93 5.78 -7.55
CA MET A 195 14.09 5.76 -8.46
C MET A 195 13.78 6.44 -9.81
N GLN A 196 12.51 6.48 -10.22
CA GLN A 196 12.07 7.18 -11.43
C GLN A 196 12.02 8.71 -11.30
N LEU A 197 12.24 9.29 -10.12
CA LEU A 197 12.39 10.74 -9.96
C LEU A 197 13.60 11.29 -10.74
N ASP A 198 14.60 10.45 -11.00
CA ASP A 198 15.74 10.77 -11.85
C ASP A 198 16.17 9.51 -12.63
N PRO A 199 15.48 9.19 -13.76
CA PRO A 199 15.67 7.93 -14.47
C PRO A 199 17.07 7.76 -15.10
N HIS A 200 17.82 8.85 -15.25
CA HIS A 200 19.16 8.88 -15.87
C HIS A 200 20.29 8.91 -14.85
N ALA A 201 19.99 9.09 -13.56
CA ALA A 201 21.00 9.13 -12.53
C ALA A 201 21.40 7.71 -12.10
N ASN A 202 22.67 7.56 -11.70
CA ASN A 202 23.15 6.34 -11.07
C ASN A 202 22.35 6.05 -9.79
N PRO A 203 21.79 4.85 -9.62
CA PRO A 203 21.01 4.47 -8.43
C PRO A 203 21.74 4.69 -7.10
N GLU A 204 23.06 4.46 -7.05
CA GLU A 204 23.87 4.68 -5.84
C GLU A 204 23.96 6.17 -5.47
N LEU A 205 24.09 7.05 -6.46
CA LEU A 205 24.08 8.49 -6.24
C LEU A 205 22.71 8.98 -5.77
N ILE A 206 21.62 8.40 -6.29
CA ILE A 206 20.26 8.70 -5.83
C ILE A 206 20.13 8.30 -4.35
N ARG A 207 20.51 7.07 -3.99
CA ARG A 207 20.48 6.58 -2.58
C ARG A 207 21.29 7.49 -1.66
N ALA A 208 22.51 7.81 -2.03
CA ALA A 208 23.38 8.67 -1.24
C ALA A 208 22.83 10.10 -1.09
N ARG A 209 22.28 10.67 -2.17
CA ARG A 209 21.67 12.02 -2.15
C ARG A 209 20.44 12.06 -1.27
N LEU A 210 19.50 11.13 -1.47
CA LEU A 210 18.25 11.09 -0.74
C LEU A 210 18.46 10.69 0.73
N GLY A 211 19.41 9.80 0.99
CA GLY A 211 19.76 9.35 2.35
C GLY A 211 20.24 10.49 3.25
N LYS A 212 20.88 11.52 2.70
CA LYS A 212 21.29 12.71 3.46
C LYS A 212 20.14 13.46 4.10
N GLY A 213 18.92 13.37 3.52
CA GLY A 213 17.71 13.98 4.06
C GLY A 213 16.97 13.12 5.09
N VAL A 214 17.45 11.91 5.35
CA VAL A 214 16.87 10.97 6.33
C VAL A 214 17.71 10.98 7.60
N PRO A 215 17.15 11.14 8.80
CA PRO A 215 17.91 11.12 10.06
C PRO A 215 18.78 9.87 10.24
N MET A 216 18.31 8.69 9.82
CA MET A 216 19.08 7.45 9.84
C MET A 216 20.21 7.39 8.79
N GLY A 217 20.39 8.42 7.95
CA GLY A 217 21.47 8.53 6.97
C GLY A 217 21.30 7.67 5.70
N ARG A 218 20.17 6.98 5.53
CA ARG A 218 19.87 6.14 4.37
C ARG A 218 18.39 6.14 4.05
N ILE A 219 18.04 5.83 2.81
CA ILE A 219 16.65 5.48 2.45
C ILE A 219 16.31 4.09 3.00
N GLY A 220 15.02 3.83 3.24
CA GLY A 220 14.51 2.53 3.66
C GLY A 220 14.37 1.55 2.50
N THR A 221 14.21 0.27 2.80
CA THR A 221 13.91 -0.77 1.81
C THR A 221 12.42 -1.10 1.78
N ALA A 222 11.96 -1.74 0.71
CA ALA A 222 10.58 -2.21 0.60
C ALA A 222 10.26 -3.27 1.67
N GLU A 223 11.24 -4.09 2.02
CA GLU A 223 11.15 -5.15 3.04
C GLU A 223 10.94 -4.58 4.44
N GLU A 224 11.62 -3.48 4.80
CA GLU A 224 11.43 -2.81 6.10
C GLU A 224 9.98 -2.33 6.28
N LEU A 225 9.35 -1.83 5.21
CA LEU A 225 7.95 -1.45 5.27
C LEU A 225 7.01 -2.67 5.23
N ALA A 226 7.37 -3.72 4.47
CA ALA A 226 6.61 -4.96 4.39
C ALA A 226 6.48 -5.63 5.77
N GLU A 227 7.52 -5.57 6.62
CA GLU A 227 7.47 -6.08 7.99
C GLU A 227 6.35 -5.43 8.81
N LEU A 228 6.23 -4.09 8.77
CA LEU A 228 5.16 -3.37 9.45
C LEU A 228 3.79 -3.70 8.86
N ALA A 229 3.67 -3.75 7.53
CA ALA A 229 2.41 -4.08 6.87
C ALA A 229 1.93 -5.49 7.25
N CYS A 230 2.82 -6.48 7.24
CA CYS A 230 2.51 -7.85 7.68
C CYS A 230 2.13 -7.89 9.16
N PHE A 231 2.87 -7.21 10.04
CA PHE A 231 2.53 -7.12 11.46
C PHE A 231 1.12 -6.57 11.67
N LEU A 232 0.77 -5.47 11.00
CA LEU A 232 -0.54 -4.84 11.12
C LEU A 232 -1.67 -5.72 10.54
N LEU A 233 -1.39 -6.53 9.52
CA LEU A 233 -2.35 -7.47 8.95
C LEU A 233 -2.53 -8.71 9.84
N SER A 234 -1.57 -9.06 10.68
CA SER A 234 -1.60 -10.24 11.55
C SER A 234 -2.37 -10.00 12.86
N ASP A 235 -2.72 -11.09 13.56
CA ASP A 235 -3.38 -11.01 14.88
C ASP A 235 -2.47 -10.49 15.99
N ARG A 236 -1.17 -10.40 15.74
CA ARG A 236 -0.22 -9.77 16.70
C ARG A 236 -0.53 -8.28 16.91
N ALA A 237 -1.21 -7.65 15.96
CA ALA A 237 -1.70 -6.28 16.06
C ALA A 237 -3.16 -6.19 16.51
N SER A 238 -3.66 -7.16 17.28
CA SER A 238 -5.08 -7.32 17.64
C SER A 238 -5.72 -6.10 18.32
N HIS A 239 -4.94 -5.24 18.97
CA HIS A 239 -5.44 -4.02 19.64
C HIS A 239 -4.94 -2.73 18.97
N ILE A 240 -4.49 -2.81 17.69
CA ILE A 240 -4.01 -1.67 16.91
C ILE A 240 -4.98 -1.40 15.77
N THR A 241 -5.72 -0.31 15.86
CA THR A 241 -6.63 0.18 14.80
C THR A 241 -6.66 1.71 14.77
N ALA A 242 -7.04 2.31 13.67
CA ALA A 242 -7.07 3.76 13.41
C ALA A 242 -5.69 4.46 13.51
N GLN A 243 -4.59 3.70 13.52
CA GLN A 243 -3.25 4.25 13.65
C GLN A 243 -2.64 4.60 12.30
N SER A 244 -1.80 5.65 12.29
CA SER A 244 -0.86 5.97 11.23
C SER A 244 0.56 5.73 11.76
N ILE A 245 1.32 4.82 11.11
CA ILE A 245 2.65 4.44 11.60
C ILE A 245 3.66 4.67 10.48
N ALA A 246 4.67 5.50 10.78
CA ALA A 246 5.72 5.84 9.83
C ALA A 246 6.84 4.79 9.80
N VAL A 247 7.32 4.51 8.58
CA VAL A 247 8.58 3.80 8.30
C VAL A 247 9.42 4.76 7.46
N ASP A 248 10.12 5.67 8.11
CA ASP A 248 10.67 6.87 7.49
C ASP A 248 12.09 7.25 7.94
N GLY A 249 12.71 6.42 8.76
CA GLY A 249 14.05 6.71 9.30
C GLY A 249 14.10 7.97 10.17
N GLY A 250 12.97 8.41 10.75
CA GLY A 250 12.85 9.55 11.65
C GLY A 250 12.46 10.87 10.98
N MET A 251 12.10 10.87 9.71
CA MET A 251 11.80 12.11 8.96
C MET A 251 10.60 12.89 9.51
N LEU A 252 9.56 12.24 10.02
CA LEU A 252 8.41 12.92 10.66
C LEU A 252 8.76 13.51 12.02
N GLY A 253 9.73 12.95 12.71
CA GLY A 253 10.17 13.41 14.04
C GLY A 253 11.07 14.66 14.02
N THR A 254 11.45 15.18 12.85
CA THR A 254 12.34 16.34 12.73
C THR A 254 11.58 17.59 12.28
N HIS A 255 11.96 18.75 12.83
CA HIS A 255 11.43 20.07 12.41
C HIS A 255 12.18 20.65 11.20
N THR A 256 13.40 20.19 10.94
CA THR A 256 14.23 20.69 9.83
C THR A 256 14.78 19.50 9.04
N PRO A 257 14.61 19.46 7.69
CA PRO A 257 15.41 18.57 6.86
C PRO A 257 16.89 18.95 7.03
N ARG A 258 17.73 17.98 7.29
CA ARG A 258 19.20 18.17 7.27
C ARG A 258 19.72 18.35 5.86
#